data_c598c74a5bb0882c4901ccb9e3d34dc0
#
_entry.id   c598c74a5bb0882c4901ccb9e3d34dc0
#
_cell.length_a   1.000
_cell.length_b   1.000
_cell.length_c   1.000
_cell.angle_alpha   90.00
_cell.angle_beta   90.00
_cell.angle_gamma   90.00
#
_symmetry.space_group_name_H-M   'P 1'
#
loop_
_entity.id
_entity.type
_entity.pdbx_description
1 polymer ?
#
loop_
_entity_poly.entity_id
_entity_poly.type
_entity_poly.pdbx_seq_one_letter_code
_entity_poly.pdbx_strand_id
1 'polypeptide(L)'
;MSVAVGQGAGAEPVLERRKPGDPRPISFTQRRLWYLDQLTPGTGVYNNPYVMRISGPLNVEALHKSLNVLVSRHEVLRTVFLAPGGNPVPVVLQKWTVELQQFDLRQSQDRELEAERLVSREAARPFNLARDLMFRAALIRLQDDEYVFIHVGHHIATEFGSTETIYRELALLYEGFCTDNPARLPEPTIQYSDFALWQTRYLQGERLEKLTAYWKQQLMGAAQLNLPTDKPRPAIPSLRGTRYPVILPVDLYNASINLSRSARTTPFRGIYAVFNVFLHCYSGQEDISIGSPVSARPRPGMERAIGFFVNTLALRSDLSGNPTFRQLMARAHAVVEGAIIHADLTLDKLVEAVRPPREAARMPLFQVNFRVLKEPAPTLQLKGLTITRPKFVDTGTAKFDLALELEAATGKDGFFEYSTDLFKESTIAQMAKDFETILRALIAQPDIPLSDVQAVREIRQRVRSLAGLRG
;
A
#
# COMPACT_ATOMS: atom_id res chain seq x y z
N MET A 1 -1.02 -5.19 20.47
CA MET A 1 -1.11 -4.37 21.69
C MET A 1 -2.11 -3.27 21.42
N SER A 2 -3.25 -3.31 22.13
CA SER A 2 -4.26 -2.24 22.13
C SER A 2 -3.69 -1.06 22.91
N VAL A 3 -3.50 0.08 22.27
CA VAL A 3 -3.07 1.31 22.93
C VAL A 3 -4.34 1.99 23.47
N ALA A 4 -4.44 2.12 24.78
CA ALA A 4 -5.47 2.91 25.42
C ALA A 4 -5.31 4.38 25.00
N VAL A 5 -6.32 4.91 24.32
CA VAL A 5 -6.39 6.34 23.95
C VAL A 5 -6.73 7.12 25.22
N GLY A 6 -5.85 8.10 25.55
CA GLY A 6 -6.03 9.00 26.68
C GLY A 6 -7.36 9.77 26.61
N GLN A 7 -8.11 9.74 27.68
CA GLN A 7 -9.35 10.49 27.88
C GLN A 7 -9.04 12.00 28.02
N GLY A 8 -9.62 12.81 27.11
CA GLY A 8 -9.60 14.26 27.24
C GLY A 8 -10.03 14.98 25.97
N ALA A 9 -11.30 14.95 25.64
CA ALA A 9 -12.08 15.84 24.75
C ALA A 9 -13.40 15.13 24.46
N GLY A 10 -14.51 15.80 24.23
CA GLY A 10 -15.87 15.25 24.05
C GLY A 10 -15.96 13.83 23.54
N ALA A 11 -16.92 13.04 24.01
CA ALA A 11 -17.02 11.60 23.75
C ALA A 11 -16.74 11.27 22.27
N GLU A 12 -15.83 10.34 22.01
CA GLU A 12 -15.51 9.90 20.63
C GLU A 12 -16.80 9.42 19.94
N PRO A 13 -17.14 9.92 18.73
CA PRO A 13 -18.32 9.45 18.04
C PRO A 13 -18.19 7.93 17.79
N VAL A 14 -19.23 7.20 18.16
CA VAL A 14 -19.28 5.76 17.97
C VAL A 14 -19.38 5.45 16.48
N LEU A 15 -18.59 4.48 16.00
CA LEU A 15 -18.73 3.95 14.67
C LEU A 15 -19.92 2.99 14.61
N GLU A 16 -21.00 3.42 14.01
CA GLU A 16 -22.26 2.66 13.87
C GLU A 16 -22.80 2.73 12.44
N ARG A 17 -23.74 1.84 12.12
CA ARG A 17 -24.45 1.89 10.84
C ARG A 17 -25.21 3.21 10.69
N ARG A 18 -25.12 3.82 9.50
CA ARG A 18 -25.96 4.97 9.12
C ARG A 18 -27.42 4.60 9.19
N LYS A 19 -28.23 5.56 9.58
CA LYS A 19 -29.69 5.46 9.53
C LYS A 19 -30.17 5.74 8.10
N PRO A 20 -31.36 5.23 7.71
CA PRO A 20 -32.01 5.66 6.49
C PRO A 20 -32.13 7.19 6.45
N GLY A 21 -31.70 7.82 5.34
CA GLY A 21 -31.69 9.27 5.20
C GLY A 21 -30.37 9.97 5.59
N ASP A 22 -29.47 9.29 6.34
CA ASP A 22 -28.17 9.86 6.65
C ASP A 22 -27.32 10.09 5.36
N PRO A 23 -26.50 11.14 5.33
CA PRO A 23 -25.65 11.43 4.18
C PRO A 23 -24.63 10.29 3.94
N ARG A 24 -24.22 10.15 2.67
CA ARG A 24 -23.13 9.27 2.24
C ARG A 24 -21.95 10.13 1.79
N PRO A 25 -21.15 10.67 2.69
CA PRO A 25 -19.99 11.46 2.29
C PRO A 25 -18.93 10.57 1.65
N ILE A 26 -18.11 11.16 0.81
CA ILE A 26 -16.84 10.57 0.42
C ILE A 26 -15.86 10.70 1.60
N SER A 27 -15.07 9.64 1.91
CA SER A 27 -14.02 9.76 2.92
C SER A 27 -12.89 10.69 2.45
N PHE A 28 -12.09 11.22 3.37
CA PHE A 28 -10.97 12.07 3.00
C PHE A 28 -9.97 11.34 2.11
N THR A 29 -9.65 10.09 2.43
CA THR A 29 -8.72 9.26 1.63
C THR A 29 -9.28 8.93 0.25
N GLN A 30 -10.58 8.63 0.11
CA GLN A 30 -11.23 8.43 -1.19
C GLN A 30 -11.22 9.71 -2.02
N ARG A 31 -11.51 10.85 -1.41
CA ARG A 31 -11.50 12.16 -2.09
C ARG A 31 -10.12 12.44 -2.69
N ARG A 32 -9.06 12.18 -1.93
CA ARG A 32 -7.70 12.32 -2.43
C ARG A 32 -7.42 11.40 -3.62
N LEU A 33 -7.76 10.11 -3.53
CA LEU A 33 -7.56 9.16 -4.63
C LEU A 33 -8.35 9.57 -5.88
N TRP A 34 -9.58 10.04 -5.70
CA TRP A 34 -10.38 10.54 -6.82
C TRP A 34 -9.69 11.71 -7.53
N TYR A 35 -9.18 12.71 -6.78
CA TYR A 35 -8.44 13.83 -7.40
C TYR A 35 -7.17 13.36 -8.11
N LEU A 36 -6.44 12.43 -7.54
CA LEU A 36 -5.23 11.87 -8.17
C LEU A 36 -5.57 11.11 -9.45
N ASP A 37 -6.67 10.36 -9.48
CA ASP A 37 -7.16 9.68 -10.68
C ASP A 37 -7.52 10.69 -11.78
N GLN A 38 -8.15 11.81 -11.43
CA GLN A 38 -8.46 12.88 -12.39
C GLN A 38 -7.20 13.56 -12.96
N LEU A 39 -6.11 13.62 -12.21
CA LEU A 39 -4.83 14.16 -12.66
C LEU A 39 -4.07 13.21 -13.58
N THR A 40 -4.32 11.92 -13.48
CA THR A 40 -3.63 10.85 -14.23
C THR A 40 -4.62 9.87 -14.88
N PRO A 41 -5.54 10.35 -15.72
CA PRO A 41 -6.60 9.52 -16.29
C PRO A 41 -6.02 8.40 -17.15
N GLY A 42 -6.69 7.25 -17.16
CA GLY A 42 -6.31 6.12 -18.00
C GLY A 42 -5.09 5.32 -17.49
N THR A 43 -4.71 5.47 -16.22
CA THR A 43 -3.63 4.68 -15.61
C THR A 43 -4.18 3.61 -14.66
N GLY A 44 -3.45 2.48 -14.54
CA GLY A 44 -3.76 1.44 -13.57
C GLY A 44 -3.03 1.61 -12.22
N VAL A 45 -2.53 2.81 -11.91
CA VAL A 45 -1.65 3.07 -10.74
C VAL A 45 -2.30 2.76 -9.40
N TYR A 46 -3.63 2.80 -9.33
CA TYR A 46 -4.40 2.46 -8.12
C TYR A 46 -5.12 1.12 -8.22
N ASN A 47 -4.74 0.27 -9.18
CA ASN A 47 -5.23 -1.09 -9.26
C ASN A 47 -4.55 -1.97 -8.21
N ASN A 48 -5.32 -2.87 -7.61
CA ASN A 48 -4.85 -3.91 -6.70
C ASN A 48 -5.12 -5.29 -7.33
N PRO A 49 -4.27 -5.74 -8.26
CA PRO A 49 -4.43 -7.03 -8.94
C PRO A 49 -3.81 -8.16 -8.12
N TYR A 50 -4.55 -9.24 -7.97
CA TYR A 50 -4.08 -10.50 -7.40
C TYR A 50 -4.33 -11.64 -8.37
N VAL A 51 -3.30 -12.42 -8.65
CA VAL A 51 -3.37 -13.59 -9.52
C VAL A 51 -3.07 -14.86 -8.74
N MET A 52 -3.78 -15.94 -9.04
CA MET A 52 -3.57 -17.28 -8.48
C MET A 52 -3.89 -18.34 -9.52
N ARG A 53 -3.26 -19.50 -9.37
CA ARG A 53 -3.61 -20.70 -10.15
C ARG A 53 -4.61 -21.51 -9.37
N ILE A 54 -5.57 -22.08 -10.08
CA ILE A 54 -6.59 -22.98 -9.56
C ILE A 54 -6.47 -24.30 -10.31
N SER A 55 -6.32 -25.41 -9.59
CA SER A 55 -6.31 -26.77 -10.14
C SER A 55 -7.46 -27.57 -9.54
N GLY A 56 -8.17 -28.31 -10.38
CA GLY A 56 -9.31 -29.15 -10.05
C GLY A 56 -10.60 -28.74 -10.76
N PRO A 57 -11.71 -29.46 -10.50
CA PRO A 57 -13.00 -29.29 -11.20
C PRO A 57 -13.72 -28.01 -10.75
N LEU A 58 -13.27 -26.87 -11.26
CA LEU A 58 -13.85 -25.56 -10.94
C LEU A 58 -15.26 -25.42 -11.50
N ASN A 59 -16.23 -25.13 -10.62
CA ASN A 59 -17.57 -24.70 -11.03
C ASN A 59 -17.57 -23.20 -11.33
N VAL A 60 -17.43 -22.85 -12.60
CA VAL A 60 -17.32 -21.44 -13.06
C VAL A 60 -18.59 -20.64 -12.77
N GLU A 61 -19.77 -21.30 -12.88
CA GLU A 61 -21.05 -20.65 -12.58
C GLU A 61 -21.19 -20.32 -11.09
N ALA A 62 -20.79 -21.25 -10.22
CA ALA A 62 -20.76 -21.03 -8.77
C ALA A 62 -19.80 -19.87 -8.41
N LEU A 63 -18.62 -19.81 -9.02
CA LEU A 63 -17.67 -18.72 -8.85
C LEU A 63 -18.28 -17.38 -9.26
N HIS A 64 -18.92 -17.31 -10.43
CA HIS A 64 -19.56 -16.08 -10.93
C HIS A 64 -20.71 -15.62 -10.02
N LYS A 65 -21.58 -16.53 -9.59
CA LYS A 65 -22.63 -16.23 -8.62
C LYS A 65 -22.06 -15.70 -7.31
N SER A 66 -20.97 -16.31 -6.82
CA SER A 66 -20.30 -15.89 -5.58
C SER A 66 -19.74 -14.47 -5.67
N LEU A 67 -19.12 -14.12 -6.81
CA LEU A 67 -18.62 -12.75 -7.06
C LEU A 67 -19.75 -11.72 -7.07
N ASN A 68 -20.89 -12.04 -7.67
CA ASN A 68 -22.06 -11.15 -7.69
C ASN A 68 -22.64 -10.94 -6.28
N VAL A 69 -22.74 -12.01 -5.46
CA VAL A 69 -23.21 -11.88 -4.07
C VAL A 69 -22.20 -11.07 -3.24
N LEU A 70 -20.90 -11.30 -3.39
CA LEU A 70 -19.86 -10.52 -2.72
C LEU A 70 -20.01 -9.01 -2.99
N VAL A 71 -20.14 -8.63 -4.26
CA VAL A 71 -20.32 -7.21 -4.66
C VAL A 71 -21.66 -6.66 -4.16
N SER A 72 -22.71 -7.48 -4.13
CA SER A 72 -24.01 -7.12 -3.54
C SER A 72 -23.91 -6.72 -2.07
N ARG A 73 -23.16 -7.49 -1.29
CA ARG A 73 -23.03 -7.35 0.15
C ARG A 73 -22.23 -6.12 0.57
N HIS A 74 -21.22 -5.72 -0.24
CA HIS A 74 -20.30 -4.64 0.08
C HIS A 74 -20.52 -3.44 -0.82
N GLU A 75 -21.26 -2.43 -0.34
CA GLU A 75 -21.65 -1.23 -1.10
C GLU A 75 -20.46 -0.56 -1.83
N VAL A 76 -19.29 -0.52 -1.19
CA VAL A 76 -18.11 0.16 -1.73
C VAL A 76 -17.61 -0.45 -3.05
N LEU A 77 -17.81 -1.75 -3.28
CA LEU A 77 -17.41 -2.43 -4.53
C LEU A 77 -18.30 -2.06 -5.73
N ARG A 78 -19.51 -1.56 -5.46
CA ARG A 78 -20.47 -1.06 -6.46
C ARG A 78 -20.79 0.43 -6.26
N THR A 79 -19.87 1.16 -5.67
CA THR A 79 -19.96 2.62 -5.52
C THR A 79 -19.19 3.29 -6.65
N VAL A 80 -19.87 4.16 -7.40
CA VAL A 80 -19.27 5.04 -8.40
C VAL A 80 -19.15 6.45 -7.86
N PHE A 81 -18.25 7.23 -8.42
CA PHE A 81 -17.95 8.58 -7.95
C PHE A 81 -18.30 9.59 -9.05
N LEU A 82 -19.50 10.11 -8.99
CA LEU A 82 -19.94 11.17 -9.88
C LEU A 82 -19.37 12.51 -9.42
N ALA A 83 -19.24 13.48 -10.33
CA ALA A 83 -18.68 14.78 -9.99
C ALA A 83 -19.54 15.95 -10.51
N PRO A 84 -20.79 16.09 -10.07
CA PRO A 84 -21.58 17.25 -10.41
C PRO A 84 -20.93 18.51 -9.83
N GLY A 85 -20.58 19.47 -10.71
CA GLY A 85 -19.88 20.69 -10.27
C GLY A 85 -18.43 20.48 -9.84
N GLY A 86 -17.76 19.37 -10.28
CA GLY A 86 -16.33 19.12 -10.04
C GLY A 86 -15.98 18.51 -8.67
N ASN A 87 -16.96 18.23 -7.82
CA ASN A 87 -16.74 17.58 -6.52
C ASN A 87 -17.23 16.12 -6.54
N PRO A 88 -16.43 15.16 -6.06
CA PRO A 88 -16.82 13.75 -6.07
C PRO A 88 -17.95 13.46 -5.08
N VAL A 89 -18.98 12.79 -5.58
CA VAL A 89 -20.13 12.29 -4.83
C VAL A 89 -20.23 10.79 -5.01
N PRO A 90 -20.14 9.98 -3.93
CA PRO A 90 -20.29 8.53 -4.02
C PRO A 90 -21.76 8.15 -4.24
N VAL A 91 -21.99 7.31 -5.24
CA VAL A 91 -23.32 6.78 -5.59
C VAL A 91 -23.26 5.26 -5.60
N VAL A 92 -24.07 4.61 -4.76
CA VAL A 92 -24.19 3.16 -4.70
C VAL A 92 -25.14 2.68 -5.80
N LEU A 93 -24.64 1.90 -6.74
CA LEU A 93 -25.44 1.35 -7.83
C LEU A 93 -26.48 0.37 -7.29
N GLN A 94 -27.72 0.48 -7.79
CA GLN A 94 -28.82 -0.42 -7.44
C GLN A 94 -28.91 -1.64 -8.38
N LYS A 95 -28.43 -1.49 -9.61
CA LYS A 95 -28.34 -2.55 -10.62
C LYS A 95 -26.89 -2.71 -11.04
N TRP A 96 -26.39 -3.92 -11.04
CA TRP A 96 -25.02 -4.27 -11.43
C TRP A 96 -24.94 -5.74 -11.79
N THR A 97 -23.89 -6.09 -12.52
CA THR A 97 -23.45 -7.48 -12.73
C THR A 97 -21.95 -7.48 -12.78
N VAL A 98 -21.33 -8.37 -12.02
CA VAL A 98 -19.89 -8.60 -12.10
C VAL A 98 -19.63 -9.42 -13.35
N GLU A 99 -18.94 -8.84 -14.32
CA GLU A 99 -18.50 -9.59 -15.50
C GLU A 99 -17.29 -10.44 -15.12
N LEU A 100 -17.43 -11.76 -15.19
CA LEU A 100 -16.31 -12.68 -15.13
C LEU A 100 -15.83 -12.96 -16.56
N GLN A 101 -14.81 -12.22 -17.00
CA GLN A 101 -14.23 -12.46 -18.33
C GLN A 101 -13.59 -13.85 -18.39
N GLN A 102 -13.86 -14.60 -19.43
CA GLN A 102 -13.34 -15.94 -19.61
C GLN A 102 -12.50 -16.03 -20.90
N PHE A 103 -11.30 -16.59 -20.77
CA PHE A 103 -10.39 -16.85 -21.88
C PHE A 103 -10.06 -18.33 -21.92
N ASP A 104 -10.16 -18.98 -23.05
CA ASP A 104 -9.84 -20.39 -23.23
C ASP A 104 -8.54 -20.53 -24.05
N LEU A 105 -7.47 -20.93 -23.40
CA LEU A 105 -6.15 -21.10 -23.99
C LEU A 105 -5.77 -22.57 -24.19
N ARG A 106 -6.69 -23.53 -24.04
CA ARG A 106 -6.40 -24.96 -24.17
C ARG A 106 -5.80 -25.34 -25.51
N GLN A 107 -6.16 -24.60 -26.57
CA GLN A 107 -5.65 -24.82 -27.93
C GLN A 107 -4.43 -23.95 -28.28
N SER A 108 -4.02 -23.03 -27.39
CA SER A 108 -2.83 -22.20 -27.62
C SER A 108 -1.55 -23.02 -27.43
N GLN A 109 -0.57 -22.84 -28.33
CA GLN A 109 0.74 -23.45 -28.23
C GLN A 109 1.57 -22.82 -27.09
N ASP A 110 1.43 -21.49 -26.90
CA ASP A 110 2.17 -20.70 -25.90
C ASP A 110 1.27 -20.24 -24.76
N ARG A 111 0.37 -21.12 -24.29
CA ARG A 111 -0.67 -20.79 -23.31
C ARG A 111 -0.19 -20.08 -22.04
N GLU A 112 0.99 -20.43 -21.54
CA GLU A 112 1.58 -19.77 -20.35
C GLU A 112 1.93 -18.32 -20.65
N LEU A 113 2.65 -18.08 -21.74
CA LEU A 113 3.04 -16.72 -22.16
C LEU A 113 1.81 -15.86 -22.49
N GLU A 114 0.81 -16.45 -23.10
CA GLU A 114 -0.45 -15.77 -23.43
C GLU A 114 -1.26 -15.46 -22.16
N ALA A 115 -1.29 -16.38 -21.19
CA ALA A 115 -1.90 -16.14 -19.88
C ALA A 115 -1.20 -15.01 -19.14
N GLU A 116 0.13 -14.95 -19.12
CA GLU A 116 0.89 -13.86 -18.52
C GLU A 116 0.56 -12.49 -19.17
N ARG A 117 0.43 -12.46 -20.50
CA ARG A 117 0.01 -11.24 -21.24
C ARG A 117 -1.40 -10.81 -20.86
N LEU A 118 -2.34 -11.75 -20.76
CA LEU A 118 -3.72 -11.49 -20.35
C LEU A 118 -3.77 -10.97 -18.90
N VAL A 119 -3.05 -11.60 -18.00
CA VAL A 119 -2.93 -11.17 -16.60
C VAL A 119 -2.38 -9.75 -16.51
N SER A 120 -1.28 -9.45 -17.22
CA SER A 120 -0.67 -8.11 -17.23
C SER A 120 -1.63 -7.06 -17.80
N ARG A 121 -2.36 -7.39 -18.87
CA ARG A 121 -3.37 -6.52 -19.47
C ARG A 121 -4.50 -6.22 -18.50
N GLU A 122 -5.06 -7.23 -17.83
CA GLU A 122 -6.15 -7.05 -16.87
C GLU A 122 -5.68 -6.30 -15.61
N ALA A 123 -4.46 -6.55 -15.16
CA ALA A 123 -3.86 -5.82 -14.04
C ALA A 123 -3.70 -4.32 -14.33
N ALA A 124 -3.22 -3.98 -15.53
CA ALA A 124 -2.97 -2.59 -15.93
C ALA A 124 -4.22 -1.85 -16.43
N ARG A 125 -5.30 -2.55 -16.81
CA ARG A 125 -6.53 -1.94 -17.35
C ARG A 125 -7.08 -0.90 -16.36
N PRO A 126 -7.24 0.37 -16.75
CA PRO A 126 -7.75 1.42 -15.86
C PRO A 126 -9.21 1.18 -15.45
N PHE A 127 -9.62 1.78 -14.34
CA PHE A 127 -11.03 1.92 -13.98
C PHE A 127 -11.55 3.31 -14.37
N ASN A 128 -12.81 3.38 -14.77
CA ASN A 128 -13.54 4.63 -14.84
C ASN A 128 -14.36 4.77 -13.55
N LEU A 129 -13.90 5.64 -12.63
CA LEU A 129 -14.54 5.79 -11.32
C LEU A 129 -16.00 6.26 -11.38
N ALA A 130 -16.44 6.88 -12.48
CA ALA A 130 -17.80 7.38 -12.63
C ALA A 130 -18.81 6.31 -13.09
N ARG A 131 -18.35 5.12 -13.54
CA ARG A 131 -19.27 4.13 -14.13
C ARG A 131 -18.96 2.68 -13.80
N ASP A 132 -17.68 2.35 -13.55
CA ASP A 132 -17.28 0.96 -13.41
C ASP A 132 -17.51 0.47 -11.97
N LEU A 133 -17.78 -0.82 -11.79
CA LEU A 133 -17.67 -1.45 -10.49
C LEU A 133 -16.20 -1.36 -10.02
N MET A 134 -15.97 -1.12 -8.74
CA MET A 134 -14.62 -1.03 -8.18
C MET A 134 -13.96 -2.40 -7.97
N PHE A 135 -14.49 -3.43 -8.59
CA PHE A 135 -14.00 -4.80 -8.55
C PHE A 135 -14.33 -5.52 -9.85
N ARG A 136 -13.37 -6.23 -10.43
CA ARG A 136 -13.52 -7.07 -11.62
C ARG A 136 -12.70 -8.33 -11.51
N ALA A 137 -13.04 -9.35 -12.30
CA ALA A 137 -12.32 -10.60 -12.32
C ALA A 137 -12.21 -11.18 -13.74
N ALA A 138 -11.20 -12.01 -13.96
CA ALA A 138 -11.07 -12.81 -15.17
C ALA A 138 -10.57 -14.22 -14.83
N LEU A 139 -10.99 -15.18 -15.65
CA LEU A 139 -10.62 -16.58 -15.56
C LEU A 139 -10.01 -17.02 -16.90
N ILE A 140 -8.79 -17.52 -16.86
CA ILE A 140 -8.04 -17.98 -18.02
C ILE A 140 -7.90 -19.49 -17.87
N ARG A 141 -8.50 -20.26 -18.78
CA ARG A 141 -8.45 -21.72 -18.78
C ARG A 141 -7.24 -22.19 -19.55
N LEU A 142 -6.31 -22.89 -18.89
CA LEU A 142 -5.10 -23.43 -19.49
C LEU A 142 -5.26 -24.88 -19.93
N GLN A 143 -5.95 -25.68 -19.09
CA GLN A 143 -6.30 -27.09 -19.33
C GLN A 143 -7.71 -27.36 -18.80
N ASP A 144 -8.19 -28.57 -18.91
CA ASP A 144 -9.56 -28.91 -18.49
C ASP A 144 -9.80 -28.60 -17.00
N ASP A 145 -8.81 -28.83 -16.16
CA ASP A 145 -8.87 -28.60 -14.71
C ASP A 145 -7.78 -27.62 -14.22
N GLU A 146 -7.23 -26.78 -15.12
CA GLU A 146 -6.23 -25.78 -14.75
C GLU A 146 -6.63 -24.38 -15.22
N TYR A 147 -6.61 -23.45 -14.29
CA TYR A 147 -7.03 -22.07 -14.51
C TYR A 147 -6.06 -21.07 -13.88
N VAL A 148 -5.96 -19.89 -14.49
CA VAL A 148 -5.42 -18.70 -13.85
C VAL A 148 -6.59 -17.76 -13.53
N PHE A 149 -6.77 -17.45 -12.27
CA PHE A 149 -7.77 -16.52 -11.80
C PHE A 149 -7.10 -15.21 -11.41
N ILE A 150 -7.54 -14.11 -12.00
CA ILE A 150 -7.14 -12.76 -11.61
C ILE A 150 -8.36 -11.98 -11.15
N HIS A 151 -8.23 -11.29 -10.03
CA HIS A 151 -9.16 -10.24 -9.66
C HIS A 151 -8.43 -8.92 -9.43
N VAL A 152 -9.10 -7.83 -9.73
CA VAL A 152 -8.56 -6.48 -9.61
C VAL A 152 -9.58 -5.63 -8.85
N GLY A 153 -9.18 -5.13 -7.69
CA GLY A 153 -9.93 -4.10 -6.99
C GLY A 153 -9.31 -2.72 -7.25
N HIS A 154 -10.11 -1.66 -7.34
CA HIS A 154 -9.56 -0.32 -7.31
C HIS A 154 -9.25 0.10 -5.86
N HIS A 155 -8.13 0.77 -5.64
CA HIS A 155 -7.68 1.12 -4.28
C HIS A 155 -8.66 2.06 -3.55
N ILE A 156 -9.49 2.81 -4.27
CA ILE A 156 -10.55 3.65 -3.69
C ILE A 156 -11.61 2.83 -2.92
N ALA A 157 -11.72 1.53 -3.21
CA ALA A 157 -12.70 0.62 -2.63
C ALA A 157 -12.08 -0.60 -1.94
N THR A 158 -10.79 -0.87 -2.15
CA THR A 158 -10.12 -2.06 -1.62
C THR A 158 -8.70 -1.74 -1.15
N GLU A 159 -8.22 -2.52 -0.20
CA GLU A 159 -6.84 -2.52 0.27
C GLU A 159 -6.43 -3.95 0.63
N PHE A 160 -5.16 -4.16 0.99
CA PHE A 160 -4.65 -5.46 1.42
C PHE A 160 -5.52 -6.10 2.52
N GLY A 161 -5.91 -5.34 3.56
CA GLY A 161 -6.77 -5.83 4.64
C GLY A 161 -8.20 -6.21 4.21
N SER A 162 -8.67 -5.78 3.03
CA SER A 162 -9.96 -6.20 2.46
C SER A 162 -9.90 -7.60 1.86
N THR A 163 -8.71 -8.05 1.44
CA THR A 163 -8.52 -9.33 0.72
C THR A 163 -8.91 -10.53 1.57
N GLU A 164 -8.64 -10.50 2.88
CA GLU A 164 -9.04 -11.57 3.81
C GLU A 164 -10.57 -11.73 3.85
N THR A 165 -11.30 -10.64 3.95
CA THR A 165 -12.77 -10.68 3.95
C THR A 165 -13.31 -11.16 2.60
N ILE A 166 -12.74 -10.66 1.48
CA ILE A 166 -13.10 -11.09 0.13
C ILE A 166 -12.93 -12.60 -0.02
N TYR A 167 -11.78 -13.15 0.35
CA TYR A 167 -11.50 -14.58 0.15
C TYR A 167 -12.33 -15.47 1.08
N ARG A 168 -12.50 -15.07 2.34
CA ARG A 168 -13.34 -15.82 3.27
C ARG A 168 -14.80 -15.89 2.81
N GLU A 169 -15.37 -14.75 2.40
CA GLU A 169 -16.75 -14.73 1.92
C GLU A 169 -16.91 -15.47 0.59
N LEU A 170 -15.95 -15.29 -0.33
CA LEU A 170 -15.96 -15.98 -1.61
C LEU A 170 -15.89 -17.50 -1.45
N ALA A 171 -15.08 -18.01 -0.51
CA ALA A 171 -14.99 -19.43 -0.22
C ALA A 171 -16.32 -20.02 0.28
N LEU A 172 -16.97 -19.35 1.23
CA LEU A 172 -18.25 -19.79 1.79
C LEU A 172 -19.38 -19.74 0.76
N LEU A 173 -19.43 -18.67 -0.03
CA LEU A 173 -20.42 -18.51 -1.10
C LEU A 173 -20.25 -19.57 -2.19
N TYR A 174 -19.00 -19.82 -2.62
CA TYR A 174 -18.68 -20.82 -3.62
C TYR A 174 -19.11 -22.22 -3.18
N GLU A 175 -18.77 -22.61 -1.95
CA GLU A 175 -19.21 -23.91 -1.39
C GLU A 175 -20.72 -24.00 -1.37
N GLY A 176 -21.41 -22.93 -0.95
CA GLY A 176 -22.88 -22.90 -0.91
C GLY A 176 -23.51 -23.09 -2.29
N PHE A 177 -22.96 -22.46 -3.34
CA PHE A 177 -23.47 -22.62 -4.69
C PHE A 177 -23.11 -23.99 -5.33
N CYS A 178 -22.00 -24.60 -4.90
CA CYS A 178 -21.64 -25.96 -5.36
C CYS A 178 -22.49 -27.07 -4.73
N THR A 179 -23.09 -26.81 -3.56
CA THR A 179 -23.85 -27.82 -2.78
C THR A 179 -25.35 -27.57 -2.75
N ASP A 180 -25.85 -26.58 -3.53
CA ASP A 180 -27.23 -26.10 -3.50
C ASP A 180 -27.73 -25.73 -2.08
N ASN A 181 -26.79 -25.41 -1.20
CA ASN A 181 -27.05 -24.97 0.18
C ASN A 181 -26.48 -23.57 0.39
N PRO A 182 -27.22 -22.51 0.01
CA PRO A 182 -26.73 -21.14 0.04
C PRO A 182 -26.16 -20.76 1.41
N ALA A 183 -24.90 -20.30 1.42
CA ALA A 183 -24.22 -19.86 2.63
C ALA A 183 -24.97 -18.65 3.23
N ARG A 184 -25.39 -18.77 4.50
CA ARG A 184 -25.95 -17.66 5.29
C ARG A 184 -24.81 -16.88 5.93
N LEU A 185 -24.26 -15.93 5.20
CA LEU A 185 -23.25 -15.01 5.76
C LEU A 185 -23.94 -13.97 6.66
N PRO A 186 -23.38 -13.65 7.83
CA PRO A 186 -23.89 -12.55 8.64
C PRO A 186 -23.76 -11.23 7.86
N GLU A 187 -24.71 -10.32 8.04
CA GLU A 187 -24.61 -8.99 7.45
C GLU A 187 -23.31 -8.28 7.87
N PRO A 188 -22.66 -7.53 6.96
CA PRO A 188 -21.51 -6.72 7.35
C PRO A 188 -21.90 -5.79 8.51
N THR A 189 -21.08 -5.75 9.56
CA THR A 189 -21.35 -4.91 10.74
C THR A 189 -21.49 -3.45 10.37
N ILE A 190 -20.62 -2.98 9.46
CA ILE A 190 -20.65 -1.64 8.86
C ILE A 190 -20.38 -1.72 7.37
N GLN A 191 -20.85 -0.71 6.64
CA GLN A 191 -20.44 -0.42 5.28
C GLN A 191 -19.35 0.68 5.28
N TYR A 192 -18.57 0.78 4.21
CA TYR A 192 -17.53 1.83 4.12
C TYR A 192 -18.11 3.25 4.22
N SER A 193 -19.33 3.46 3.74
CA SER A 193 -20.04 4.74 3.86
C SER A 193 -20.35 5.13 5.32
N ASP A 194 -20.50 4.15 6.23
CA ASP A 194 -20.66 4.39 7.66
C ASP A 194 -19.38 4.93 8.28
N PHE A 195 -18.24 4.32 7.90
CA PHE A 195 -16.91 4.81 8.25
C PHE A 195 -16.66 6.23 7.72
N ALA A 196 -16.99 6.51 6.45
CA ALA A 196 -16.80 7.84 5.86
C ALA A 196 -17.61 8.92 6.62
N LEU A 197 -18.84 8.62 7.01
CA LEU A 197 -19.65 9.52 7.82
C LEU A 197 -19.07 9.70 9.23
N TRP A 198 -18.68 8.60 9.87
CA TRP A 198 -18.01 8.64 11.16
C TRP A 198 -16.71 9.47 11.09
N GLN A 199 -15.86 9.25 10.08
CA GLN A 199 -14.60 9.99 9.90
C GLN A 199 -14.84 11.49 9.79
N THR A 200 -15.89 11.91 9.07
CA THR A 200 -16.26 13.31 8.92
C THR A 200 -16.65 13.95 10.26
N ARG A 201 -17.36 13.20 11.13
CA ARG A 201 -17.74 13.64 12.47
C ARG A 201 -16.57 13.60 13.47
N TYR A 202 -15.68 12.64 13.28
CA TYR A 202 -14.52 12.42 14.15
C TYR A 202 -13.41 13.44 13.96
N LEU A 203 -13.09 13.81 12.70
CA LEU A 203 -12.01 14.74 12.35
C LEU A 203 -12.52 16.19 12.23
N GLN A 204 -12.95 16.78 13.35
CA GLN A 204 -13.36 18.16 13.45
C GLN A 204 -13.08 18.76 14.83
N GLY A 205 -13.21 20.10 14.97
CA GLY A 205 -13.03 20.83 16.22
C GLY A 205 -11.64 20.62 16.85
N GLU A 206 -11.60 20.58 18.17
CA GLU A 206 -10.37 20.51 18.97
C GLU A 206 -9.49 19.30 18.62
N ARG A 207 -10.09 18.16 18.24
CA ARG A 207 -9.34 16.96 17.82
C ARG A 207 -8.55 17.22 16.54
N LEU A 208 -9.19 17.78 15.52
CA LEU A 208 -8.52 18.17 14.27
C LEU A 208 -7.41 19.18 14.53
N GLU A 209 -7.64 20.14 15.42
CA GLU A 209 -6.65 21.15 15.79
C GLU A 209 -5.42 20.52 16.46
N LYS A 210 -5.61 19.62 17.44
CA LYS A 210 -4.51 18.91 18.12
C LYS A 210 -3.68 18.07 17.15
N LEU A 211 -4.33 17.28 16.32
CA LEU A 211 -3.65 16.47 15.31
C LEU A 211 -2.88 17.36 14.31
N THR A 212 -3.50 18.44 13.86
CA THR A 212 -2.88 19.39 12.94
C THR A 212 -1.67 20.10 13.57
N ALA A 213 -1.77 20.51 14.83
CA ALA A 213 -0.67 21.16 15.56
C ALA A 213 0.56 20.24 15.67
N TYR A 214 0.36 18.97 16.06
CA TYR A 214 1.44 17.99 16.11
C TYR A 214 2.14 17.86 14.75
N TRP A 215 1.39 17.60 13.69
CA TRP A 215 1.98 17.36 12.37
C TRP A 215 2.62 18.62 11.78
N LYS A 216 2.09 19.81 12.02
CA LYS A 216 2.75 21.07 11.66
C LYS A 216 4.10 21.19 12.33
N GLN A 217 4.17 20.91 13.64
CA GLN A 217 5.43 20.97 14.38
C GLN A 217 6.46 19.94 13.82
N GLN A 218 6.02 18.71 13.53
CA GLN A 218 6.91 17.67 13.01
C GLN A 218 7.44 17.98 11.61
N LEU A 219 6.64 18.59 10.73
CA LEU A 219 6.96 18.75 9.31
C LEU A 219 7.32 20.19 8.91
N MET A 220 7.29 21.14 9.84
CA MET A 220 7.71 22.51 9.56
C MET A 220 9.19 22.54 9.12
N GLY A 221 9.45 23.13 7.92
CA GLY A 221 10.80 23.21 7.37
C GLY A 221 11.38 21.88 6.90
N ALA A 222 10.56 20.82 6.75
CA ALA A 222 11.04 19.54 6.22
C ALA A 222 11.59 19.71 4.80
N ALA A 223 12.82 19.25 4.60
CA ALA A 223 13.49 19.31 3.30
C ALA A 223 12.89 18.25 2.35
N GLN A 224 12.84 18.59 1.06
CA GLN A 224 12.57 17.59 0.02
C GLN A 224 13.77 16.66 -0.15
N LEU A 225 13.52 15.36 -0.24
CA LEU A 225 14.57 14.39 -0.49
C LEU A 225 15.02 14.46 -1.95
N ASN A 226 16.34 14.60 -2.15
CA ASN A 226 16.95 14.67 -3.48
C ASN A 226 17.85 13.45 -3.71
N LEU A 227 17.28 12.41 -4.30
CA LEU A 227 18.05 11.26 -4.76
C LEU A 227 18.73 11.57 -6.11
N PRO A 228 19.97 11.11 -6.33
CA PRO A 228 20.62 11.22 -7.63
C PRO A 228 19.90 10.32 -8.64
N THR A 229 19.31 10.93 -9.66
CA THR A 229 18.56 10.22 -10.70
C THR A 229 19.41 9.98 -11.95
N ASP A 230 19.11 8.94 -12.72
CA ASP A 230 19.79 8.64 -14.00
C ASP A 230 19.31 9.52 -15.13
N LYS A 231 18.11 10.04 -15.02
CA LYS A 231 17.41 10.85 -16.01
C LYS A 231 16.92 12.15 -15.38
N PRO A 232 16.85 13.23 -16.14
CA PRO A 232 16.23 14.46 -15.65
C PRO A 232 14.76 14.20 -15.30
N ARG A 233 14.30 14.82 -14.22
CA ARG A 233 12.90 14.70 -13.76
C ARG A 233 11.98 15.37 -14.79
N PRO A 234 10.95 14.66 -15.30
CA PRO A 234 9.98 15.25 -16.20
C PRO A 234 9.10 16.26 -15.45
N ALA A 235 8.61 17.27 -16.17
CA ALA A 235 7.69 18.27 -15.58
C ALA A 235 6.36 17.64 -15.12
N ILE A 236 5.91 16.60 -15.81
CA ILE A 236 4.74 15.79 -15.46
C ILE A 236 5.18 14.33 -15.37
N PRO A 237 5.09 13.69 -14.20
CA PRO A 237 5.42 12.27 -14.03
C PRO A 237 4.52 11.38 -14.90
N SER A 238 5.08 10.40 -15.58
CA SER A 238 4.29 9.44 -16.37
C SER A 238 3.67 8.35 -15.48
N LEU A 239 4.07 8.27 -14.23
CA LEU A 239 3.78 7.20 -13.27
C LEU A 239 4.20 5.80 -13.74
N ARG A 240 5.00 5.71 -14.82
CA ARG A 240 5.60 4.43 -15.23
C ARG A 240 6.63 3.98 -14.21
N GLY A 241 6.56 2.72 -13.88
CA GLY A 241 7.47 2.12 -12.92
C GLY A 241 7.56 0.61 -13.11
N THR A 242 8.42 0.01 -12.33
CA THR A 242 8.53 -1.44 -12.23
C THR A 242 9.17 -1.80 -10.89
N ARG A 243 9.32 -3.10 -10.64
CA ARG A 243 9.85 -3.64 -9.39
C ARG A 243 11.17 -4.35 -9.61
N TYR A 244 12.08 -4.14 -8.70
CA TYR A 244 13.34 -4.87 -8.62
C TYR A 244 13.39 -5.66 -7.30
N PRO A 245 13.66 -6.97 -7.32
CA PRO A 245 13.64 -7.79 -6.12
C PRO A 245 14.72 -7.36 -5.12
N VAL A 246 14.37 -7.35 -3.84
CA VAL A 246 15.26 -7.19 -2.69
C VAL A 246 15.13 -8.43 -1.84
N ILE A 247 16.06 -9.35 -1.98
CA ILE A 247 16.05 -10.62 -1.26
C ILE A 247 17.10 -10.55 -0.16
N LEU A 248 16.65 -10.48 1.08
CA LEU A 248 17.56 -10.51 2.23
C LEU A 248 17.83 -11.95 2.63
N PRO A 249 19.10 -12.34 2.88
CA PRO A 249 19.43 -13.62 3.50
C PRO A 249 18.71 -13.79 4.84
N VAL A 250 18.16 -14.97 5.09
CA VAL A 250 17.33 -15.24 6.29
C VAL A 250 18.07 -14.98 7.59
N ASP A 251 19.35 -15.34 7.64
CA ASP A 251 20.24 -15.08 8.78
C ASP A 251 20.40 -13.59 9.05
N LEU A 252 20.60 -12.79 8.00
CA LEU A 252 20.71 -11.33 8.09
C LEU A 252 19.39 -10.69 8.55
N TYR A 253 18.27 -11.14 8.00
CA TYR A 253 16.96 -10.65 8.43
C TYR A 253 16.69 -10.98 9.89
N ASN A 254 16.98 -12.23 10.33
CA ASN A 254 16.84 -12.63 11.73
C ASN A 254 17.77 -11.86 12.66
N ALA A 255 19.00 -11.58 12.23
CA ALA A 255 19.94 -10.75 13.00
C ALA A 255 19.40 -9.33 13.18
N SER A 256 18.77 -8.74 12.14
CA SER A 256 18.12 -7.43 12.23
C SER A 256 16.96 -7.39 13.23
N ILE A 257 16.14 -8.46 13.25
CA ILE A 257 15.05 -8.63 14.23
C ILE A 257 15.62 -8.70 15.65
N ASN A 258 16.68 -9.50 15.88
CA ASN A 258 17.28 -9.67 17.18
C ASN A 258 17.93 -8.37 17.70
N LEU A 259 18.62 -7.65 16.82
CA LEU A 259 19.16 -6.32 17.15
C LEU A 259 18.06 -5.33 17.52
N SER A 260 16.97 -5.27 16.74
CA SER A 260 15.82 -4.41 17.02
C SER A 260 15.20 -4.72 18.39
N ARG A 261 15.03 -6.01 18.72
CA ARG A 261 14.53 -6.45 20.04
C ARG A 261 15.45 -6.05 21.17
N SER A 262 16.77 -6.23 20.99
CA SER A 262 17.78 -5.82 22.00
C SER A 262 17.79 -4.31 22.23
N ALA A 263 17.48 -3.53 21.21
CA ALA A 263 17.30 -2.08 21.27
C ALA A 263 15.88 -1.66 21.74
N ARG A 264 15.07 -2.60 22.24
CA ARG A 264 13.69 -2.38 22.72
C ARG A 264 12.78 -1.71 21.68
N THR A 265 12.98 -2.06 20.42
CA THR A 265 12.16 -1.55 19.32
C THR A 265 11.61 -2.68 18.45
N THR A 266 10.77 -2.36 17.44
CA THR A 266 10.18 -3.35 16.55
C THR A 266 11.05 -3.57 15.31
N PRO A 267 10.99 -4.74 14.64
CA PRO A 267 11.68 -4.98 13.38
C PRO A 267 11.40 -3.91 12.32
N PHE A 268 10.15 -3.44 12.22
CA PHE A 268 9.80 -2.33 11.34
C PHE A 268 10.66 -1.09 11.60
N ARG A 269 10.77 -0.66 12.86
CA ARG A 269 11.52 0.55 13.25
C ARG A 269 13.02 0.38 13.03
N GLY A 270 13.56 -0.84 13.25
CA GLY A 270 14.95 -1.15 12.97
C GLY A 270 15.29 -1.05 11.48
N ILE A 271 14.49 -1.70 10.62
CA ILE A 271 14.72 -1.64 9.16
C ILE A 271 14.41 -0.24 8.60
N TYR A 272 13.44 0.48 9.16
CA TYR A 272 13.21 1.88 8.85
C TYR A 272 14.45 2.75 9.14
N ALA A 273 15.15 2.52 10.25
CA ALA A 273 16.41 3.20 10.56
C ALA A 273 17.51 2.86 9.53
N VAL A 274 17.61 1.59 9.09
CA VAL A 274 18.53 1.20 8.00
C VAL A 274 18.19 1.93 6.70
N PHE A 275 16.91 2.00 6.36
CA PHE A 275 16.46 2.69 5.13
C PHE A 275 16.79 4.20 5.18
N ASN A 276 16.70 4.83 6.34
CA ASN A 276 17.16 6.21 6.51
C ASN A 276 18.68 6.35 6.27
N VAL A 277 19.52 5.44 6.80
CA VAL A 277 20.97 5.44 6.51
C VAL A 277 21.24 5.24 5.03
N PHE A 278 20.52 4.33 4.38
CA PHE A 278 20.62 4.12 2.95
C PHE A 278 20.29 5.40 2.15
N LEU A 279 19.18 6.06 2.48
CA LEU A 279 18.79 7.31 1.82
C LEU A 279 19.80 8.44 2.09
N HIS A 280 20.36 8.52 3.31
CA HIS A 280 21.43 9.44 3.65
C HIS A 280 22.69 9.18 2.82
N CYS A 281 23.05 7.92 2.58
CA CYS A 281 24.20 7.60 1.72
C CYS A 281 24.02 8.11 0.28
N TYR A 282 22.80 8.04 -0.25
CA TYR A 282 22.50 8.45 -1.61
C TYR A 282 22.25 9.95 -1.77
N SER A 283 21.52 10.57 -0.85
CA SER A 283 21.15 11.99 -0.94
C SER A 283 22.17 12.92 -0.30
N GLY A 284 22.97 12.43 0.65
CA GLY A 284 23.82 13.26 1.51
C GLY A 284 23.07 14.07 2.56
N GLN A 285 21.72 13.99 2.59
CA GLN A 285 20.87 14.74 3.51
C GLN A 285 20.77 14.05 4.85
N GLU A 286 20.64 14.83 5.92
CA GLU A 286 20.47 14.36 7.30
C GLU A 286 19.02 14.51 7.79
N ASP A 287 18.22 15.36 7.12
CA ASP A 287 16.80 15.55 7.34
C ASP A 287 16.02 14.81 6.24
N ILE A 288 15.37 13.71 6.57
CA ILE A 288 14.76 12.78 5.62
C ILE A 288 13.32 12.52 5.99
N SER A 289 12.42 12.79 5.04
CA SER A 289 11.00 12.46 5.17
C SER A 289 10.62 11.28 4.28
N ILE A 290 9.99 10.26 4.87
CA ILE A 290 9.58 9.01 4.20
C ILE A 290 8.09 8.81 4.40
N GLY A 291 7.36 8.49 3.32
CA GLY A 291 5.98 8.04 3.42
C GLY A 291 5.88 6.61 3.93
N SER A 292 4.96 6.33 4.85
CA SER A 292 4.71 4.96 5.29
C SER A 292 3.21 4.71 5.47
N PRO A 293 2.64 3.68 4.81
CA PRO A 293 1.23 3.37 4.95
C PRO A 293 0.93 2.76 6.33
N VAL A 294 -0.19 3.14 6.90
CA VAL A 294 -0.74 2.59 8.14
C VAL A 294 -2.21 2.28 7.96
N SER A 295 -2.66 1.14 8.51
CA SER A 295 -4.09 0.81 8.51
C SER A 295 -4.84 1.61 9.57
N ALA A 296 -5.95 2.23 9.19
CA ALA A 296 -6.88 2.91 10.08
C ALA A 296 -8.02 1.98 10.56
N ARG A 297 -7.80 0.64 10.57
CA ARG A 297 -8.77 -0.39 11.02
C ARG A 297 -8.79 -0.69 12.54
N PRO A 298 -8.07 -0.02 13.44
CA PRO A 298 -7.98 -0.44 14.85
C PRO A 298 -9.25 -0.13 15.67
N ARG A 299 -10.44 -0.11 15.05
CA ARG A 299 -11.70 0.14 15.75
C ARG A 299 -12.61 -1.09 15.68
N PRO A 300 -13.31 -1.45 16.77
CA PRO A 300 -14.26 -2.55 16.78
C PRO A 300 -15.29 -2.40 15.65
N GLY A 301 -15.57 -3.50 14.96
CA GLY A 301 -16.53 -3.55 13.86
C GLY A 301 -15.94 -3.32 12.46
N MET A 302 -14.68 -2.91 12.36
CA MET A 302 -14.01 -2.68 11.06
C MET A 302 -13.25 -3.91 10.53
N GLU A 303 -13.10 -4.95 11.33
CA GLU A 303 -12.24 -6.11 11.02
C GLU A 303 -12.66 -6.82 9.73
N ARG A 304 -13.97 -6.82 9.47
CA ARG A 304 -14.58 -7.47 8.29
C ARG A 304 -15.09 -6.50 7.23
N ALA A 305 -14.85 -5.21 7.40
CA ALA A 305 -15.29 -4.23 6.42
C ALA A 305 -14.36 -4.25 5.19
N ILE A 306 -14.94 -4.18 3.99
CA ILE A 306 -14.22 -3.92 2.75
C ILE A 306 -14.19 -2.43 2.52
N GLY A 307 -13.00 -1.87 2.17
CA GLY A 307 -12.84 -0.45 1.94
C GLY A 307 -11.39 0.00 1.88
N PHE A 308 -11.18 1.30 1.73
CA PHE A 308 -9.87 1.93 1.71
C PHE A 308 -9.59 2.62 3.07
N PHE A 309 -9.06 1.87 4.02
CA PHE A 309 -8.76 2.32 5.38
C PHE A 309 -7.29 2.65 5.60
N VAL A 310 -6.49 2.69 4.54
CA VAL A 310 -5.06 3.05 4.63
C VAL A 310 -4.92 4.57 4.68
N ASN A 311 -4.14 5.06 5.65
CA ASN A 311 -3.55 6.39 5.63
C ASN A 311 -2.05 6.28 5.34
N THR A 312 -1.42 7.37 4.93
CA THR A 312 0.03 7.44 4.75
C THR A 312 0.59 8.49 5.70
N LEU A 313 1.52 8.06 6.56
CA LEU A 313 2.21 8.92 7.52
C LEU A 313 3.48 9.49 6.89
N ALA A 314 3.79 10.75 7.17
CA ALA A 314 5.06 11.38 6.82
C ALA A 314 6.05 11.23 7.99
N LEU A 315 6.94 10.27 7.92
CA LEU A 315 7.92 9.99 8.94
C LEU A 315 9.19 10.80 8.67
N ARG A 316 9.44 11.86 9.45
CA ARG A 316 10.64 12.71 9.33
C ARG A 316 11.69 12.26 10.34
N SER A 317 12.87 11.90 9.85
CA SER A 317 14.03 11.46 10.63
C SER A 317 15.15 12.47 10.57
N ASP A 318 15.78 12.71 11.74
CA ASP A 318 16.99 13.49 11.87
C ASP A 318 18.20 12.56 12.07
N LEU A 319 19.16 12.64 11.15
CA LEU A 319 20.41 11.89 11.16
C LEU A 319 21.61 12.77 11.54
N SER A 320 21.38 14.02 11.93
CA SER A 320 22.45 14.96 12.28
C SER A 320 23.24 14.53 13.53
N GLY A 321 24.45 15.08 13.66
CA GLY A 321 25.32 14.82 14.80
C GLY A 321 26.03 13.48 14.76
N ASN A 322 26.14 12.87 13.56
CA ASN A 322 26.87 11.60 13.36
C ASN A 322 26.50 10.48 14.35
N PRO A 323 25.22 10.11 14.46
CA PRO A 323 24.75 9.14 15.44
C PRO A 323 25.29 7.73 15.17
N THR A 324 25.27 6.89 16.20
CA THR A 324 25.42 5.44 16.03
C THR A 324 24.11 4.85 15.50
N PHE A 325 24.17 3.61 14.95
CA PHE A 325 22.94 2.96 14.50
C PHE A 325 21.95 2.70 15.64
N ARG A 326 22.45 2.39 16.85
CA ARG A 326 21.58 2.22 18.03
C ARG A 326 20.86 3.52 18.41
N GLN A 327 21.53 4.66 18.31
CA GLN A 327 20.90 5.97 18.53
C GLN A 327 19.85 6.26 17.45
N LEU A 328 20.10 5.91 16.18
CA LEU A 328 19.10 6.04 15.12
C LEU A 328 17.89 5.17 15.32
N MET A 329 18.05 3.93 15.79
CA MET A 329 16.92 3.07 16.15
C MET A 329 16.05 3.70 17.24
N ALA A 330 16.65 4.37 18.24
CA ALA A 330 15.91 5.09 19.27
C ALA A 330 15.16 6.31 18.70
N ARG A 331 15.80 7.10 17.80
CA ARG A 331 15.14 8.21 17.08
C ARG A 331 14.00 7.69 16.22
N ALA A 332 14.21 6.63 15.47
CA ALA A 332 13.19 5.97 14.64
C ALA A 332 12.01 5.47 15.48
N HIS A 333 12.27 4.95 16.68
CA HIS A 333 11.23 4.54 17.62
C HIS A 333 10.33 5.73 17.98
N ALA A 334 10.90 6.86 18.40
CA ALA A 334 10.16 8.05 18.79
C ALA A 334 9.34 8.64 17.62
N VAL A 335 9.95 8.73 16.43
CA VAL A 335 9.28 9.23 15.21
C VAL A 335 8.07 8.39 14.85
N VAL A 336 8.24 7.06 14.77
CA VAL A 336 7.17 6.15 14.37
C VAL A 336 6.07 6.09 15.43
N GLU A 337 6.41 6.09 16.72
CA GLU A 337 5.45 6.08 17.81
C GLU A 337 4.59 7.34 17.82
N GLY A 338 5.22 8.52 17.75
CA GLY A 338 4.51 9.78 17.66
C GLY A 338 3.61 9.85 16.43
N ALA A 339 4.07 9.37 15.28
CA ALA A 339 3.27 9.33 14.06
C ALA A 339 2.06 8.38 14.18
N ILE A 340 2.20 7.23 14.84
CA ILE A 340 1.10 6.27 15.06
C ILE A 340 0.03 6.85 16.00
N ILE A 341 0.43 7.55 17.07
CA ILE A 341 -0.50 8.21 17.99
C ILE A 341 -1.35 9.26 17.25
N HIS A 342 -0.79 9.90 16.23
CA HIS A 342 -1.45 10.95 15.45
C HIS A 342 -1.87 10.49 14.05
N ALA A 343 -2.00 9.18 13.83
CA ALA A 343 -2.29 8.58 12.53
C ALA A 343 -3.69 8.89 11.96
N ASP A 344 -4.59 9.38 12.79
CA ASP A 344 -5.96 9.70 12.37
C ASP A 344 -6.04 10.90 11.42
N LEU A 345 -5.06 11.83 11.44
CA LEU A 345 -5.01 12.91 10.46
C LEU A 345 -4.64 12.34 9.08
N THR A 346 -5.56 12.45 8.14
CA THR A 346 -5.34 11.94 6.79
C THR A 346 -4.32 12.79 6.02
N LEU A 347 -3.60 12.17 5.07
CA LEU A 347 -2.53 12.86 4.34
C LEU A 347 -3.00 14.09 3.57
N ASP A 348 -4.23 14.11 3.07
CA ASP A 348 -4.82 15.30 2.43
C ASP A 348 -5.00 16.46 3.42
N LYS A 349 -5.53 16.18 4.62
CA LYS A 349 -5.64 17.17 5.69
C LYS A 349 -4.27 17.64 6.17
N LEU A 350 -3.30 16.73 6.21
CA LEU A 350 -1.92 17.06 6.52
C LEU A 350 -1.31 18.03 5.51
N VAL A 351 -1.47 17.76 4.20
CA VAL A 351 -0.99 18.62 3.12
C VAL A 351 -1.69 20.01 3.17
N GLU A 352 -3.00 20.04 3.41
CA GLU A 352 -3.76 21.30 3.62
C GLU A 352 -3.20 22.11 4.80
N ALA A 353 -2.80 21.43 5.88
CA ALA A 353 -2.34 22.08 7.10
C ALA A 353 -0.90 22.59 7.00
N VAL A 354 0.02 21.77 6.47
CA VAL A 354 1.46 22.10 6.36
C VAL A 354 1.73 23.05 5.20
N ARG A 355 0.95 22.95 4.11
CA ARG A 355 1.09 23.75 2.88
C ARG A 355 2.52 23.70 2.32
N PRO A 356 3.07 22.48 2.06
CA PRO A 356 4.40 22.36 1.51
C PRO A 356 4.49 23.05 0.13
N PRO A 357 5.70 23.43 -0.33
CA PRO A 357 5.90 23.90 -1.68
C PRO A 357 5.30 22.92 -2.69
N ARG A 358 4.54 23.43 -3.65
CA ARG A 358 3.90 22.61 -4.69
C ARG A 358 4.79 22.56 -5.92
N GLU A 359 5.34 21.41 -6.20
CA GLU A 359 6.02 21.08 -7.44
C GLU A 359 5.19 20.01 -8.17
N ALA A 360 4.75 20.30 -9.39
CA ALA A 360 3.92 19.36 -10.17
C ALA A 360 4.60 18.00 -10.38
N ALA A 361 5.93 18.00 -10.43
CA ALA A 361 6.75 16.82 -10.66
C ALA A 361 7.05 15.98 -9.40
N ARG A 362 6.59 16.39 -8.21
CA ARG A 362 6.93 15.74 -6.95
C ARG A 362 5.71 15.55 -6.05
N MET A 363 5.67 14.43 -5.36
CA MET A 363 4.71 14.23 -4.28
C MET A 363 5.00 15.23 -3.14
N PRO A 364 3.98 15.87 -2.56
CA PRO A 364 4.18 16.73 -1.40
C PRO A 364 4.67 15.92 -0.19
N LEU A 365 5.52 16.52 0.64
CA LEU A 365 6.06 16.03 1.90
C LEU A 365 7.12 14.91 1.79
N PHE A 366 7.01 13.97 0.88
CA PHE A 366 7.97 12.87 0.70
C PHE A 366 7.94 12.31 -0.73
N GLN A 367 9.08 11.87 -1.23
CA GLN A 367 9.26 11.29 -2.57
C GLN A 367 9.51 9.79 -2.53
N VAL A 368 9.78 9.26 -1.33
CA VAL A 368 10.05 7.84 -1.10
C VAL A 368 9.03 7.24 -0.15
N ASN A 369 8.81 5.92 -0.27
CA ASN A 369 7.89 5.20 0.58
C ASN A 369 8.57 3.98 1.20
N PHE A 370 8.17 3.60 2.42
CA PHE A 370 8.65 2.42 3.12
C PHE A 370 7.51 1.63 3.72
N ARG A 371 7.47 0.33 3.41
CA ARG A 371 6.45 -0.58 3.92
C ARG A 371 7.05 -1.93 4.31
N VAL A 372 6.59 -2.47 5.43
CA VAL A 372 6.85 -3.86 5.82
C VAL A 372 5.51 -4.55 6.02
N LEU A 373 5.23 -5.55 5.19
CA LEU A 373 4.06 -6.40 5.32
C LEU A 373 4.29 -7.39 6.47
N LYS A 374 3.43 -7.33 7.49
CA LYS A 374 3.52 -8.21 8.66
C LYS A 374 3.14 -9.65 8.35
N GLU A 375 2.17 -9.81 7.48
CA GLU A 375 1.58 -11.09 7.12
C GLU A 375 1.54 -11.24 5.60
N PRO A 376 1.72 -12.46 5.11
CA PRO A 376 1.56 -12.74 3.70
C PRO A 376 0.09 -12.54 3.26
N ALA A 377 -0.14 -12.36 1.96
CA ALA A 377 -1.49 -12.32 1.41
C ALA A 377 -2.27 -13.59 1.83
N PRO A 378 -3.50 -13.45 2.33
CA PRO A 378 -4.34 -14.59 2.67
C PRO A 378 -4.55 -15.47 1.44
N THR A 379 -4.70 -16.77 1.63
CA THR A 379 -4.93 -17.71 0.53
C THR A 379 -6.43 -17.93 0.34
N LEU A 380 -6.92 -17.82 -0.90
CA LEU A 380 -8.26 -18.24 -1.26
C LEU A 380 -8.36 -19.77 -1.15
N GLN A 381 -9.36 -20.26 -0.47
CA GLN A 381 -9.62 -21.70 -0.31
C GLN A 381 -11.00 -22.02 -0.86
N LEU A 382 -11.08 -22.68 -2.02
CA LEU A 382 -12.34 -23.18 -2.57
C LEU A 382 -12.38 -24.71 -2.40
N LYS A 383 -13.49 -25.22 -1.92
CA LYS A 383 -13.65 -26.66 -1.61
C LYS A 383 -13.42 -27.52 -2.85
N GLY A 384 -12.59 -28.54 -2.71
CA GLY A 384 -12.25 -29.49 -3.79
C GLY A 384 -11.24 -28.98 -4.80
N LEU A 385 -10.64 -27.79 -4.58
CA LEU A 385 -9.67 -27.18 -5.49
C LEU A 385 -8.33 -26.93 -4.77
N THR A 386 -7.26 -27.04 -5.53
CA THR A 386 -5.93 -26.61 -5.11
C THR A 386 -5.66 -25.20 -5.67
N ILE A 387 -5.38 -24.24 -4.78
CA ILE A 387 -5.18 -22.85 -5.18
C ILE A 387 -3.81 -22.39 -4.69
N THR A 388 -3.02 -21.81 -5.60
CA THR A 388 -1.72 -21.24 -5.23
C THR A 388 -1.93 -19.97 -4.39
N ARG A 389 -0.92 -19.62 -3.58
CA ARG A 389 -0.92 -18.35 -2.87
C ARG A 389 -1.07 -17.18 -3.86
N PRO A 390 -1.95 -16.22 -3.59
CA PRO A 390 -2.12 -15.05 -4.44
C PRO A 390 -0.82 -14.26 -4.57
N LYS A 391 -0.50 -13.85 -5.80
CA LYS A 391 0.61 -12.95 -6.08
C LYS A 391 0.06 -11.61 -6.53
N PHE A 392 0.64 -10.54 -6.04
CA PHE A 392 0.37 -9.20 -6.56
C PHE A 392 1.04 -9.06 -7.93
N VAL A 393 0.30 -8.58 -8.92
CA VAL A 393 0.81 -8.38 -10.28
C VAL A 393 1.38 -6.97 -10.42
N ASP A 394 2.55 -6.85 -11.04
CA ASP A 394 3.09 -5.53 -11.38
C ASP A 394 2.19 -4.86 -12.42
N THR A 395 1.75 -3.66 -12.13
CA THR A 395 0.90 -2.84 -13.02
C THR A 395 1.71 -2.01 -14.02
N GLY A 396 3.04 -2.07 -13.97
CA GLY A 396 3.93 -1.23 -14.76
C GLY A 396 3.96 0.23 -14.27
N THR A 397 3.59 0.47 -13.00
CA THR A 397 3.47 1.83 -12.45
C THR A 397 4.24 2.00 -11.14
N ALA A 398 4.63 3.24 -10.83
CA ALA A 398 5.20 3.64 -9.55
C ALA A 398 4.57 4.96 -9.08
N LYS A 399 4.14 4.97 -7.81
CA LYS A 399 3.53 6.15 -7.16
C LYS A 399 4.57 7.14 -6.63
N PHE A 400 5.77 6.65 -6.35
CA PHE A 400 6.87 7.39 -5.74
C PHE A 400 8.12 7.29 -6.61
N ASP A 401 9.10 8.13 -6.33
CA ASP A 401 10.40 8.02 -6.98
C ASP A 401 11.01 6.64 -6.71
N LEU A 402 10.97 6.23 -5.43
CA LEU A 402 11.44 4.93 -4.93
C LEU A 402 10.58 4.48 -3.75
N ALA A 403 10.20 3.22 -3.71
CA ALA A 403 9.56 2.61 -2.55
C ALA A 403 10.27 1.30 -2.20
N LEU A 404 10.52 1.07 -0.90
CA LEU A 404 10.99 -0.21 -0.39
C LEU A 404 9.84 -0.94 0.29
N GLU A 405 9.52 -2.12 -0.20
CA GLU A 405 8.57 -3.03 0.42
C GLU A 405 9.27 -4.33 0.82
N LEU A 406 9.07 -4.77 2.06
CA LEU A 406 9.60 -6.03 2.59
C LEU A 406 8.47 -6.85 3.20
N GLU A 407 8.54 -8.18 3.05
CA GLU A 407 7.64 -9.11 3.71
C GLU A 407 8.26 -9.61 5.03
N ALA A 408 7.64 -9.28 6.15
CA ALA A 408 8.16 -9.62 7.47
C ALA A 408 8.15 -11.12 7.77
N ALA A 409 7.19 -11.87 7.19
CA ALA A 409 7.00 -13.28 7.50
C ALA A 409 8.11 -14.18 6.95
N THR A 410 8.70 -13.82 5.83
CA THR A 410 9.71 -14.66 5.15
C THR A 410 11.07 -13.98 5.06
N GLY A 411 11.13 -12.64 5.14
CA GLY A 411 12.34 -11.86 4.84
C GLY A 411 12.86 -12.06 3.40
N LYS A 412 12.15 -12.87 2.61
CA LYS A 412 12.62 -13.31 1.29
C LYS A 412 12.02 -12.53 0.14
N ASP A 413 10.82 -11.99 0.32
CA ASP A 413 10.06 -11.38 -0.78
C ASP A 413 9.92 -9.87 -0.53
N GLY A 414 10.95 -9.13 -0.87
CA GLY A 414 10.91 -7.68 -0.90
C GLY A 414 11.23 -7.15 -2.30
N PHE A 415 10.96 -5.88 -2.53
CA PHE A 415 11.30 -5.22 -3.77
C PHE A 415 11.48 -3.71 -3.59
N PHE A 416 12.27 -3.12 -4.47
CA PHE A 416 12.17 -1.71 -4.79
C PHE A 416 11.16 -1.51 -5.92
N GLU A 417 10.08 -0.76 -5.67
CA GLU A 417 9.26 -0.16 -6.73
C GLU A 417 9.85 1.21 -7.06
N TYR A 418 10.08 1.50 -8.34
CA TYR A 418 10.77 2.72 -8.75
C TYR A 418 10.20 3.31 -10.03
N SER A 419 10.30 4.64 -10.14
CA SER A 419 9.93 5.36 -11.35
C SER A 419 10.97 5.13 -12.45
N THR A 420 10.52 4.56 -13.58
CA THR A 420 11.36 4.39 -14.77
C THR A 420 11.61 5.70 -15.53
N ASP A 421 10.90 6.77 -15.18
CA ASP A 421 11.21 8.11 -15.63
C ASP A 421 12.53 8.64 -15.03
N LEU A 422 12.90 8.14 -13.84
CA LEU A 422 14.03 8.65 -13.06
C LEU A 422 15.22 7.69 -13.02
N PHE A 423 14.98 6.40 -12.91
CA PHE A 423 16.01 5.40 -12.65
C PHE A 423 16.12 4.35 -13.75
N LYS A 424 17.34 3.85 -13.95
CA LYS A 424 17.63 2.64 -14.71
C LYS A 424 17.61 1.44 -13.78
N GLU A 425 17.26 0.27 -14.30
CA GLU A 425 17.29 -0.98 -13.55
C GLU A 425 18.67 -1.26 -12.93
N SER A 426 19.76 -1.01 -13.66
CA SER A 426 21.12 -1.19 -13.16
C SER A 426 21.44 -0.35 -11.92
N THR A 427 20.88 0.86 -11.83
CA THR A 427 21.01 1.72 -10.65
C THR A 427 20.26 1.14 -9.46
N ILE A 428 19.03 0.65 -9.68
CA ILE A 428 18.24 0.01 -8.61
C ILE A 428 18.86 -1.31 -8.17
N ALA A 429 19.43 -2.08 -9.10
CA ALA A 429 20.16 -3.31 -8.77
C ALA A 429 21.37 -3.00 -7.83
N GLN A 430 22.09 -1.90 -8.09
CA GLN A 430 23.16 -1.45 -7.20
C GLN A 430 22.61 -0.96 -5.85
N MET A 431 21.48 -0.24 -5.85
CA MET A 431 20.80 0.22 -4.64
C MET A 431 20.37 -0.96 -3.75
N ALA A 432 19.90 -2.07 -4.34
CA ALA A 432 19.54 -3.28 -3.60
C ALA A 432 20.76 -3.93 -2.92
N LYS A 433 21.88 -4.02 -3.61
CA LYS A 433 23.14 -4.53 -3.05
C LYS A 433 23.67 -3.62 -1.93
N ASP A 434 23.58 -2.32 -2.11
CA ASP A 434 24.02 -1.34 -1.11
C ASP A 434 23.14 -1.39 0.16
N PHE A 435 21.84 -1.57 -0.01
CA PHE A 435 20.92 -1.72 1.10
C PHE A 435 21.29 -2.94 1.96
N GLU A 436 21.57 -4.10 1.34
CA GLU A 436 22.04 -5.29 2.06
C GLU A 436 23.39 -5.05 2.74
N THR A 437 24.35 -4.43 2.03
CA THR A 437 25.67 -4.12 2.56
C THR A 437 25.62 -3.21 3.79
N ILE A 438 24.80 -2.15 3.73
CA ILE A 438 24.55 -1.24 4.85
C ILE A 438 23.92 -2.00 6.02
N LEU A 439 22.90 -2.82 5.76
CA LEU A 439 22.22 -3.61 6.80
C LEU A 439 23.23 -4.52 7.53
N ARG A 440 24.08 -5.25 6.79
CA ARG A 440 25.14 -6.11 7.38
C ARG A 440 26.11 -5.32 8.26
N ALA A 441 26.59 -4.20 7.76
CA ALA A 441 27.56 -3.37 8.47
C ALA A 441 26.97 -2.76 9.75
N LEU A 442 25.74 -2.26 9.70
CA LEU A 442 25.07 -1.68 10.86
C LEU A 442 24.73 -2.70 11.94
N ILE A 443 24.40 -3.95 11.54
CA ILE A 443 24.17 -5.04 12.50
C ILE A 443 25.49 -5.45 13.17
N ALA A 444 26.58 -5.52 12.40
CA ALA A 444 27.89 -5.91 12.93
C ALA A 444 28.50 -4.83 13.85
N GLN A 445 28.21 -3.56 13.62
CA GLN A 445 28.82 -2.43 14.31
C GLN A 445 27.76 -1.38 14.73
N PRO A 446 26.78 -1.74 15.58
CA PRO A 446 25.64 -0.86 15.90
C PRO A 446 25.99 0.33 16.79
N ASP A 447 27.14 0.30 17.45
CA ASP A 447 27.54 1.24 18.50
C ASP A 447 28.64 2.22 18.07
N ILE A 448 29.12 2.14 16.82
CA ILE A 448 30.06 3.13 16.28
C ILE A 448 29.33 4.22 15.49
N PRO A 449 29.89 5.45 15.41
CA PRO A 449 29.34 6.53 14.61
C PRO A 449 29.19 6.14 13.14
N LEU A 450 28.13 6.61 12.47
CA LEU A 450 27.88 6.27 11.06
C LEU A 450 29.04 6.61 10.13
N SER A 451 29.73 7.74 10.40
CA SER A 451 30.92 8.13 9.60
C SER A 451 32.06 7.13 9.66
N ASP A 452 32.11 6.29 10.70
CA ASP A 452 33.19 5.32 10.92
C ASP A 452 32.84 3.93 10.41
N VAL A 453 31.56 3.70 10.06
CA VAL A 453 31.13 2.47 9.37
C VAL A 453 31.68 2.46 7.96
N GLN A 454 32.61 1.54 7.67
CA GLN A 454 33.32 1.48 6.38
C GLN A 454 32.34 1.45 5.18
N ALA A 455 31.34 0.58 5.22
CA ALA A 455 30.36 0.45 4.14
C ALA A 455 29.61 1.78 3.85
N VAL A 456 29.24 2.51 4.90
CA VAL A 456 28.56 3.82 4.80
C VAL A 456 29.49 4.82 4.11
N ARG A 457 30.77 4.90 4.49
CA ARG A 457 31.76 5.80 3.85
C ARG A 457 31.97 5.48 2.38
N GLU A 458 32.21 4.21 2.05
CA GLU A 458 32.50 3.77 0.69
C GLU A 458 31.31 4.03 -0.24
N ILE A 459 30.10 3.71 0.18
CA ILE A 459 28.90 3.96 -0.60
C ILE A 459 28.69 5.46 -0.81
N ARG A 460 28.82 6.28 0.23
CA ARG A 460 28.71 7.74 0.12
C ARG A 460 29.75 8.34 -0.84
N GLN A 461 30.99 7.89 -0.74
CA GLN A 461 32.07 8.35 -1.64
C GLN A 461 31.76 7.97 -3.09
N ARG A 462 31.37 6.74 -3.35
CA ARG A 462 30.99 6.28 -4.69
C ARG A 462 29.83 7.09 -5.27
N VAL A 463 28.76 7.29 -4.50
CA VAL A 463 27.57 8.04 -4.96
C VAL A 463 27.92 9.50 -5.27
N ARG A 464 28.74 10.15 -4.41
CA ARG A 464 29.22 11.52 -4.67
C ARG A 464 30.04 11.63 -5.97
N SER A 465 30.94 10.67 -6.21
CA SER A 465 31.73 10.63 -7.44
C SER A 465 30.86 10.49 -8.68
N LEU A 466 29.83 9.65 -8.65
CA LEU A 466 28.89 9.49 -9.74
C LEU A 466 28.01 10.74 -9.97
N ALA A 467 27.61 11.43 -8.92
CA ALA A 467 26.85 12.68 -9.02
C ALA A 467 27.71 13.82 -9.59
N GLY A 468 28.98 13.92 -9.20
CA GLY A 468 29.94 14.89 -9.72
C GLY A 468 30.33 14.69 -11.20
N LEU A 469 30.16 13.49 -11.74
CA LEU A 469 30.37 13.18 -13.17
C LEU A 469 29.15 13.49 -14.05
N ARG A 470 27.99 13.76 -13.44
CA ARG A 470 26.71 14.04 -14.13
C ARG A 470 26.31 15.53 -14.09
N GLY A 471 27.10 16.38 -13.43
CA GLY A 471 26.90 17.83 -13.29
C GLY A 471 27.48 18.67 -14.43
#